data_e7cbb997f4272d5e25de43fee2c236c6
#
_entry.id   e7cbb997f4272d5e25de43fee2c236c6
#
_cell.length_a   1.000
_cell.length_b   1.000
_cell.length_c   1.000
_cell.angle_alpha   90.00
_cell.angle_beta   90.00
_cell.angle_gamma   90.00
#
_symmetry.space_group_name_H-M   'P 1'
#
loop_
_entity.id
_entity.type
_entity.pdbx_description
1 polymer ?
#
loop_
_entity_poly.entity_id
_entity_poly.type
_entity_poly.pdbx_seq_one_letter_code
_entity_poly.pdbx_strand_id
1 'polypeptide(L)'
;MNRFQHQNIIRLCALLLAALALFGCAGTSKVNESTPAPVSETQGSTPAVETEEVILVTTPDASGNTPVRSTAVPVVTAEPTATPEPEPEGLIGWSVGGFVNREDTVKTESEYVSDKLHFTVTRVYDTEHFTRKVVYFVTDLYIRDLNCLRTYAANEFTTKEHQFFKYVHTIAEKANALWAMTGDYCGHHMHSVIIRNGVVYDTKPYDDYDILFLYKDGTMETVTVKEYNADALRDDIWQAWQFGPSLLDSEGHAITDFGNSKIKNFNPRSIIGYYEPGHYVFLTVDGRQRYSGGLSLAECAVLMESLGCKIAFNLDGGESAELYWNGGVYNTPCDGGRTLSDIIYLIDEDTETP
;
A
#
# COMPACT_ATOMS: atom_id res chain seq x y z
N MET A 1 -1.94 -16.13 20.00
CA MET A 1 -0.68 -16.03 19.27
C MET A 1 0.45 -15.69 20.24
N ASN A 2 1.59 -16.39 20.20
CA ASN A 2 2.63 -16.24 21.23
C ASN A 2 3.43 -14.94 20.94
N ARG A 3 3.82 -14.19 22.00
CA ARG A 3 4.70 -12.99 21.90
C ARG A 3 5.94 -13.19 21.02
N PHE A 4 6.40 -14.43 20.87
CA PHE A 4 7.53 -14.83 20.03
C PHE A 4 7.22 -14.74 18.52
N GLN A 5 5.98 -15.04 18.10
CA GLN A 5 5.56 -14.92 16.70
C GLN A 5 5.40 -13.45 16.29
N HIS A 6 4.92 -12.60 17.20
CA HIS A 6 4.76 -11.18 16.95
C HIS A 6 6.10 -10.46 16.69
N GLN A 7 7.13 -10.77 17.49
CA GLN A 7 8.48 -10.20 17.31
C GLN A 7 9.16 -10.65 16.02
N ASN A 8 8.85 -11.85 15.51
CA ASN A 8 9.46 -12.38 14.30
C ASN A 8 8.82 -11.78 13.03
N ILE A 9 7.53 -11.55 13.03
CA ILE A 9 6.83 -10.85 11.92
C ILE A 9 7.32 -9.39 11.81
N ILE A 10 7.48 -8.68 12.92
CA ILE A 10 8.05 -7.32 12.95
C ILE A 10 9.47 -7.30 12.37
N ARG A 11 10.30 -8.32 12.65
CA ARG A 11 11.66 -8.43 12.08
C ARG A 11 11.67 -8.71 10.58
N LEU A 12 10.71 -9.47 10.07
CA LEU A 12 10.58 -9.73 8.62
C LEU A 12 10.22 -8.45 7.86
N CYS A 13 9.27 -7.66 8.38
CA CYS A 13 8.88 -6.40 7.75
C CYS A 13 10.02 -5.36 7.79
N ALA A 14 10.81 -5.32 8.88
CA ALA A 14 12.00 -4.49 8.95
C ALA A 14 13.08 -4.93 7.95
N LEU A 15 13.19 -6.23 7.67
CA LEU A 15 14.10 -6.78 6.66
C LEU A 15 13.60 -6.53 5.22
N LEU A 16 12.29 -6.57 4.99
CA LEU A 16 11.67 -6.21 3.72
C LEU A 16 11.87 -4.72 3.40
N LEU A 17 11.66 -3.83 4.36
CA LEU A 17 11.95 -2.39 4.22
C LEU A 17 13.44 -2.12 4.00
N ALA A 18 14.34 -2.89 4.66
CA ALA A 18 15.76 -2.79 4.44
C ALA A 18 16.22 -3.36 3.08
N ALA A 19 15.53 -4.37 2.55
CA ALA A 19 15.81 -4.91 1.23
C ALA A 19 15.39 -3.94 0.11
N LEU A 20 14.27 -3.23 0.27
CA LEU A 20 13.84 -2.16 -0.63
C LEU A 20 14.84 -0.99 -0.66
N ALA A 21 15.49 -0.68 0.47
CA ALA A 21 16.53 0.36 0.54
C ALA A 21 17.90 -0.06 -0.03
N LEU A 22 18.21 -1.37 -0.13
CA LEU A 22 19.49 -1.87 -0.57
C LEU A 22 19.57 -2.18 -2.08
N PHE A 23 18.47 -2.35 -2.79
CA PHE A 23 18.44 -2.59 -4.23
C PHE A 23 18.57 -1.33 -5.09
N GLY A 24 18.52 -0.13 -4.49
CA GLY A 24 18.72 1.14 -5.17
C GLY A 24 20.14 1.48 -5.60
N CYS A 25 21.16 0.66 -5.29
CA CYS A 25 22.55 0.93 -5.58
C CYS A 25 23.34 -0.29 -6.03
N ALA A 26 23.13 -0.80 -7.22
CA ALA A 26 24.12 -1.67 -7.88
C ALA A 26 23.97 -1.65 -9.41
N GLY A 27 24.58 -0.65 -10.00
CA GLY A 27 24.82 -0.58 -11.44
C GLY A 27 26.21 -0.01 -11.68
N THR A 28 27.27 -0.81 -11.51
CA THR A 28 28.62 -0.43 -11.92
C THR A 28 28.93 -1.03 -13.28
N SER A 29 28.89 -0.23 -14.32
CA SER A 29 29.57 -0.50 -15.58
C SER A 29 30.92 0.19 -15.57
N LYS A 30 31.96 -0.61 -15.76
CA LYS A 30 33.33 -0.16 -16.02
C LYS A 30 33.39 0.48 -17.40
N VAL A 31 33.91 1.69 -17.50
CA VAL A 31 34.47 2.23 -18.75
C VAL A 31 35.75 2.99 -18.43
N ASN A 32 36.71 2.81 -19.31
CA ASN A 32 38.12 3.15 -19.31
C ASN A 32 38.46 4.64 -19.05
N GLU A 33 39.69 4.77 -18.53
CA GLU A 33 40.51 5.99 -18.40
C GLU A 33 40.70 6.74 -19.71
N SER A 34 40.54 8.06 -19.64
CA SER A 34 41.38 9.00 -20.41
C SER A 34 41.36 10.34 -19.69
N THR A 35 42.56 10.75 -19.26
CA THR A 35 42.86 12.05 -18.66
C THR A 35 42.84 13.13 -19.72
N PRO A 36 42.41 14.34 -19.41
CA PRO A 36 43.22 15.53 -19.62
C PRO A 36 43.20 16.57 -18.48
N ALA A 37 44.17 17.40 -18.52
CA ALA A 37 44.69 18.36 -17.59
C ALA A 37 43.82 19.64 -17.40
N PRO A 38 44.29 20.64 -16.61
CA PRO A 38 43.52 21.33 -15.56
C PRO A 38 42.95 22.67 -15.98
N VAL A 39 41.86 23.11 -15.31
CA VAL A 39 41.38 24.51 -15.39
C VAL A 39 40.96 25.03 -14.01
N SER A 40 41.67 26.04 -13.60
CA SER A 40 41.43 27.21 -12.72
C SER A 40 40.49 27.10 -11.52
N GLU A 41 41.07 27.40 -10.37
CA GLU A 41 40.48 27.77 -9.10
C GLU A 41 39.50 28.93 -9.21
N THR A 42 38.32 28.78 -8.55
CA THR A 42 37.55 29.92 -8.08
C THR A 42 37.29 29.71 -6.59
N GLN A 43 37.78 30.66 -5.81
CA GLN A 43 37.65 30.74 -4.36
C GLN A 43 36.19 30.92 -3.97
N GLY A 44 35.64 29.97 -3.22
CA GLY A 44 34.39 30.10 -2.52
C GLY A 44 34.64 30.27 -1.02
N SER A 45 34.12 31.34 -0.46
CA SER A 45 34.25 31.77 0.93
C SER A 45 33.70 30.78 1.92
N THR A 46 34.47 30.44 2.94
CA THR A 46 34.08 29.67 4.12
C THR A 46 33.14 30.50 5.00
N PRO A 47 32.00 29.98 5.45
CA PRO A 47 31.19 30.64 6.47
C PRO A 47 31.85 30.47 7.86
N ALA A 48 31.77 31.53 8.65
CA ALA A 48 32.28 31.59 10.02
C ALA A 48 31.55 30.63 10.95
N VAL A 49 32.32 29.91 11.77
CA VAL A 49 31.80 29.08 12.86
C VAL A 49 31.46 30.00 14.01
N GLU A 50 30.18 30.18 14.33
CA GLU A 50 29.73 30.73 15.61
C GLU A 50 29.87 29.69 16.70
N THR A 51 30.53 30.03 17.79
CA THR A 51 30.68 29.21 18.99
C THR A 51 29.46 29.38 19.88
N GLU A 52 28.65 28.34 20.01
CA GLU A 52 27.53 28.32 20.95
C GLU A 52 27.94 27.95 22.37
N GLU A 53 27.24 28.58 23.30
CA GLU A 53 27.40 28.48 24.73
C GLU A 53 27.02 27.09 25.30
N VAL A 54 27.91 26.45 26.03
CA VAL A 54 27.69 25.11 26.62
C VAL A 54 26.94 25.26 27.95
N ILE A 55 25.70 24.80 28.00
CA ILE A 55 24.94 24.70 29.25
C ILE A 55 25.33 23.39 29.97
N LEU A 56 26.00 23.49 31.10
CA LEU A 56 26.30 22.37 31.96
C LEU A 56 25.12 22.07 32.92
N VAL A 57 24.45 20.96 32.72
CA VAL A 57 23.47 20.44 33.68
C VAL A 57 24.15 19.42 34.60
N THR A 58 24.30 19.76 35.87
CA THR A 58 24.79 18.83 36.89
C THR A 58 23.63 18.24 37.69
N THR A 59 23.46 16.93 37.68
CA THR A 59 22.60 16.22 38.63
C THR A 59 23.46 15.67 39.76
N PRO A 60 23.13 15.87 41.04
CA PRO A 60 23.88 15.28 42.13
C PRO A 60 23.53 13.80 42.32
N ASP A 61 24.56 12.96 42.49
CA ASP A 61 24.43 11.57 42.90
C ASP A 61 24.22 11.51 44.45
N ALA A 62 23.44 10.53 44.87
CA ALA A 62 23.02 10.31 46.26
C ALA A 62 24.16 9.85 47.23
N SER A 63 25.40 9.73 46.78
CA SER A 63 26.53 9.21 47.57
C SER A 63 27.70 10.18 47.83
N GLY A 64 27.60 11.44 47.42
CA GLY A 64 28.52 12.50 47.92
C GLY A 64 29.95 12.43 47.39
N ASN A 65 30.27 11.78 46.29
CA ASN A 65 31.61 11.71 45.76
C ASN A 65 31.75 12.41 44.38
N THR A 66 32.92 12.95 44.13
CA THR A 66 33.45 13.80 43.10
C THR A 66 32.84 13.62 41.68
N PRO A 67 32.65 14.73 40.93
CA PRO A 67 31.97 14.72 39.65
C PRO A 67 32.74 13.96 38.54
N VAL A 68 32.06 13.01 37.93
CA VAL A 68 32.53 12.33 36.71
C VAL A 68 32.40 13.29 35.55
N ARG A 69 33.51 13.48 34.85
CA ARG A 69 33.58 14.31 33.63
C ARG A 69 32.70 13.72 32.53
N SER A 70 31.55 14.35 32.28
CA SER A 70 30.69 13.99 31.14
C SER A 70 31.28 14.58 29.85
N THR A 71 31.49 13.74 28.87
CA THR A 71 31.83 14.16 27.50
C THR A 71 30.57 14.70 26.80
N ALA A 72 30.61 15.95 26.40
CA ALA A 72 29.52 16.58 25.63
C ALA A 72 29.27 15.81 24.32
N VAL A 73 28.02 15.37 24.14
CA VAL A 73 27.54 14.86 22.82
C VAL A 73 27.16 16.10 21.99
N PRO A 74 27.62 16.26 20.77
CA PRO A 74 27.20 17.38 19.93
C PRO A 74 25.69 17.30 19.69
N VAL A 75 24.98 18.37 20.05
CA VAL A 75 23.58 18.55 19.66
C VAL A 75 23.58 18.90 18.17
N VAL A 76 23.07 17.99 17.35
CA VAL A 76 22.78 18.27 15.94
C VAL A 76 21.57 19.18 15.93
N THR A 77 21.80 20.47 15.67
CA THR A 77 20.71 21.41 15.39
C THR A 77 20.04 20.95 14.11
N ALA A 78 18.76 20.57 14.19
CA ALA A 78 17.98 20.25 13.01
C ALA A 78 17.96 21.48 12.10
N GLU A 79 18.39 21.31 10.85
CA GLU A 79 18.20 22.33 9.82
C GLU A 79 16.71 22.73 9.80
N PRO A 80 16.37 24.02 9.57
CA PRO A 80 14.99 24.44 9.44
C PRO A 80 14.34 23.61 8.34
N THR A 81 13.35 22.81 8.71
CA THR A 81 12.55 22.03 7.77
C THR A 81 11.98 23.05 6.77
N ALA A 82 12.36 22.93 5.52
CA ALA A 82 11.81 23.75 4.44
C ALA A 82 10.28 23.64 4.53
N THR A 83 9.59 24.77 4.46
CA THR A 83 8.12 24.78 4.35
C THR A 83 7.76 23.92 3.15
N PRO A 84 6.92 22.88 3.30
CA PRO A 84 6.56 22.06 2.16
C PRO A 84 5.98 22.92 1.05
N GLU A 85 6.44 22.68 -0.16
CA GLU A 85 5.89 23.31 -1.34
C GLU A 85 4.38 22.99 -1.42
N PRO A 86 3.51 23.97 -1.74
CA PRO A 86 2.09 23.71 -1.81
C PRO A 86 1.80 22.63 -2.86
N GLU A 87 0.93 21.70 -2.51
CA GLU A 87 0.50 20.62 -3.39
C GLU A 87 -0.14 21.19 -4.65
N PRO A 88 0.28 20.80 -5.87
CA PRO A 88 -0.35 21.24 -7.09
C PRO A 88 -1.83 20.87 -7.14
N GLU A 89 -2.67 21.72 -7.71
CA GLU A 89 -4.11 21.49 -7.79
C GLU A 89 -4.42 20.17 -8.53
N GLY A 90 -5.25 19.34 -7.95
CA GLY A 90 -5.66 18.04 -8.50
C GLY A 90 -4.70 16.88 -8.26
N LEU A 91 -3.53 17.11 -7.65
CA LEU A 91 -2.61 16.05 -7.24
C LEU A 91 -2.74 15.74 -5.74
N ILE A 92 -2.45 14.50 -5.38
CA ILE A 92 -2.42 14.03 -3.99
C ILE A 92 -1.01 13.50 -3.65
N GLY A 93 -0.72 13.32 -2.36
CA GLY A 93 0.52 12.69 -1.91
C GLY A 93 1.80 13.44 -2.34
N TRP A 94 1.72 14.74 -2.61
CA TRP A 94 2.86 15.54 -3.04
C TRP A 94 3.99 15.58 -2.01
N SER A 95 3.63 15.58 -0.74
CA SER A 95 4.55 15.59 0.39
C SER A 95 4.97 14.20 0.86
N VAL A 96 4.42 13.13 0.28
CA VAL A 96 4.72 11.75 0.69
C VAL A 96 6.17 11.41 0.34
N GLY A 97 6.96 11.09 1.36
CA GLY A 97 8.32 10.59 1.16
C GLY A 97 8.30 9.21 0.53
N GLY A 98 9.12 8.99 -0.49
CA GLY A 98 9.21 7.70 -1.18
C GLY A 98 8.74 7.73 -2.63
N PHE A 99 7.99 8.76 -3.03
CA PHE A 99 7.70 8.97 -4.44
C PHE A 99 8.99 9.34 -5.19
N VAL A 100 9.35 8.51 -6.16
CA VAL A 100 10.51 8.78 -7.01
C VAL A 100 10.06 9.64 -8.18
N ASN A 101 10.47 10.91 -8.20
CA ASN A 101 10.17 11.81 -9.30
C ASN A 101 11.10 11.50 -10.48
N ARG A 102 10.53 11.19 -11.65
CA ARG A 102 11.28 10.95 -12.89
C ARG A 102 10.57 11.61 -14.06
N GLU A 103 11.35 12.17 -14.97
CA GLU A 103 10.86 12.69 -16.26
C GLU A 103 10.57 11.54 -17.25
N ASP A 104 11.33 10.43 -17.14
CA ASP A 104 11.17 9.26 -18.00
C ASP A 104 10.45 8.13 -17.27
N THR A 105 9.50 7.48 -17.93
CA THR A 105 8.85 6.27 -17.42
C THR A 105 9.83 5.10 -17.40
N VAL A 106 9.89 4.41 -16.27
CA VAL A 106 10.70 3.20 -16.08
C VAL A 106 9.78 2.03 -15.71
N LYS A 107 9.92 0.92 -16.43
CA LYS A 107 9.24 -0.34 -16.13
C LYS A 107 10.26 -1.47 -16.11
N THR A 108 10.26 -2.23 -15.02
CA THR A 108 11.06 -3.43 -14.81
C THR A 108 10.16 -4.64 -14.54
N GLU A 109 10.73 -5.78 -14.14
CA GLU A 109 9.93 -6.94 -13.71
C GLU A 109 9.17 -6.70 -12.40
N SER A 110 9.65 -5.80 -11.55
CA SER A 110 9.11 -5.58 -10.19
C SER A 110 8.80 -4.12 -9.86
N GLU A 111 8.94 -3.20 -10.79
CA GLU A 111 8.79 -1.77 -10.52
C GLU A 111 8.25 -1.02 -11.74
N TYR A 112 7.39 -0.04 -11.47
CA TYR A 112 6.95 0.97 -12.44
C TYR A 112 7.10 2.36 -11.82
N VAL A 113 7.68 3.28 -12.58
CA VAL A 113 7.87 4.69 -12.16
C VAL A 113 7.52 5.61 -13.32
N SER A 114 6.69 6.61 -13.05
CA SER A 114 6.41 7.75 -13.92
C SER A 114 6.32 9.04 -13.09
N ASP A 115 5.86 10.11 -13.70
CA ASP A 115 5.57 11.36 -12.99
C ASP A 115 4.30 11.29 -12.11
N LYS A 116 3.40 10.32 -12.37
CA LYS A 116 2.12 10.14 -11.65
C LYS A 116 2.09 8.93 -10.72
N LEU A 117 2.84 7.88 -11.06
CA LEU A 117 2.83 6.59 -10.39
C LEU A 117 4.24 6.13 -10.05
N HIS A 118 4.41 5.61 -8.85
CA HIS A 118 5.54 4.77 -8.50
C HIS A 118 5.03 3.57 -7.71
N PHE A 119 5.21 2.36 -8.22
CA PHE A 119 4.87 1.17 -7.45
C PHE A 119 5.88 0.05 -7.67
N THR A 120 6.02 -0.77 -6.65
CA THR A 120 6.82 -2.00 -6.68
C THR A 120 5.95 -3.21 -6.43
N VAL A 121 6.27 -4.35 -7.05
CA VAL A 121 5.62 -5.64 -6.81
C VAL A 121 6.64 -6.62 -6.26
N THR A 122 6.54 -6.93 -4.97
CA THR A 122 7.44 -7.84 -4.28
C THR A 122 6.78 -9.19 -4.03
N ARG A 123 7.36 -10.26 -4.54
CA ARG A 123 6.95 -11.64 -4.22
C ARG A 123 7.69 -12.15 -3.00
N VAL A 124 6.95 -12.66 -2.02
CA VAL A 124 7.50 -13.22 -0.78
C VAL A 124 7.18 -14.70 -0.68
N TYR A 125 8.21 -15.50 -0.39
CA TYR A 125 8.10 -16.92 -0.04
C TYR A 125 8.35 -17.05 1.45
N ASP A 126 7.30 -17.16 2.24
CA ASP A 126 7.41 -17.28 3.67
C ASP A 126 7.30 -18.75 4.11
N THR A 127 8.35 -19.23 4.73
CA THR A 127 8.44 -20.58 5.26
C THR A 127 8.73 -20.62 6.77
N GLU A 128 8.88 -19.44 7.39
CA GLU A 128 9.40 -19.31 8.75
C GLU A 128 8.42 -18.64 9.72
N HIS A 129 7.68 -17.62 9.26
CA HIS A 129 6.85 -16.79 10.13
C HIS A 129 5.45 -17.34 10.34
N PHE A 130 4.99 -18.19 9.42
CA PHE A 130 3.69 -18.87 9.53
C PHE A 130 3.88 -20.35 9.83
N THR A 131 2.85 -20.99 10.38
CA THR A 131 2.86 -22.44 10.68
C THR A 131 2.90 -23.31 9.42
N ARG A 132 2.88 -22.71 8.24
CA ARG A 132 2.86 -23.31 6.90
C ARG A 132 3.58 -22.41 5.89
N LYS A 133 3.89 -22.96 4.74
CA LYS A 133 4.41 -22.18 3.61
C LYS A 133 3.33 -21.21 3.12
N VAL A 134 3.69 -19.99 2.90
CA VAL A 134 2.82 -18.95 2.34
C VAL A 134 3.59 -18.19 1.25
N VAL A 135 2.92 -17.99 0.11
CA VAL A 135 3.39 -17.10 -0.94
C VAL A 135 2.44 -15.92 -1.02
N TYR A 136 2.98 -14.72 -0.99
CA TYR A 136 2.18 -13.51 -1.13
C TYR A 136 2.95 -12.44 -1.91
N PHE A 137 2.21 -11.48 -2.42
CA PHE A 137 2.71 -10.39 -3.23
C PHE A 137 2.29 -9.08 -2.57
N VAL A 138 3.27 -8.22 -2.34
CA VAL A 138 3.08 -6.88 -1.81
C VAL A 138 3.28 -5.90 -2.97
N THR A 139 2.25 -5.15 -3.30
CA THR A 139 2.37 -4.00 -4.20
C THR A 139 2.35 -2.73 -3.36
N ASP A 140 3.49 -2.08 -3.23
CA ASP A 140 3.64 -0.80 -2.54
C ASP A 140 3.48 0.32 -3.57
N LEU A 141 2.49 1.20 -3.37
CA LEU A 141 2.02 2.17 -4.36
C LEU A 141 2.09 3.59 -3.83
N TYR A 142 2.84 4.42 -4.53
CA TYR A 142 2.81 5.88 -4.42
C TYR A 142 2.11 6.46 -5.65
N ILE A 143 1.14 7.33 -5.43
CA ILE A 143 0.33 7.91 -6.48
C ILE A 143 0.16 9.42 -6.26
N ARG A 144 0.28 10.20 -7.31
CA ARG A 144 0.04 11.65 -7.30
C ARG A 144 -1.27 12.03 -7.97
N ASP A 145 -1.63 11.34 -9.04
CA ASP A 145 -2.90 11.54 -9.73
C ASP A 145 -3.84 10.36 -9.40
N LEU A 146 -4.88 10.63 -8.63
CA LEU A 146 -5.84 9.59 -8.21
C LEU A 146 -6.58 8.95 -9.39
N ASN A 147 -6.64 9.62 -10.55
CA ASN A 147 -7.18 9.02 -11.77
C ASN A 147 -6.41 7.79 -12.24
N CYS A 148 -5.17 7.60 -11.78
CA CYS A 148 -4.40 6.40 -12.07
C CYS A 148 -4.85 5.17 -11.27
N LEU A 149 -5.61 5.33 -10.16
CA LEU A 149 -6.17 4.23 -9.36
C LEU A 149 -7.68 4.12 -9.60
N ARG A 150 -8.09 3.14 -10.37
CA ARG A 150 -9.44 3.00 -10.89
C ARG A 150 -10.03 1.62 -10.61
N THR A 151 -11.33 1.51 -10.85
CA THR A 151 -12.05 0.24 -10.89
C THR A 151 -12.68 0.06 -12.27
N TYR A 152 -12.61 -1.15 -12.83
CA TYR A 152 -13.21 -1.49 -14.11
C TYR A 152 -14.13 -2.71 -13.98
N ALA A 153 -15.34 -2.60 -14.51
CA ALA A 153 -16.32 -3.69 -14.50
C ALA A 153 -16.05 -4.71 -15.60
N ALA A 154 -16.34 -5.98 -15.33
CA ALA A 154 -16.32 -7.05 -16.32
C ALA A 154 -17.23 -6.76 -17.52
N ASN A 155 -18.37 -6.09 -17.27
CA ASN A 155 -19.32 -5.61 -18.26
C ASN A 155 -19.80 -4.20 -17.91
N GLU A 156 -20.70 -4.07 -16.92
CA GLU A 156 -21.24 -2.82 -16.42
C GLU A 156 -21.40 -2.89 -14.89
N PHE A 157 -21.30 -1.75 -14.19
CA PHE A 157 -21.62 -1.68 -12.76
C PHE A 157 -23.13 -1.59 -12.54
N THR A 158 -23.86 -2.62 -12.96
CA THR A 158 -25.30 -2.70 -12.76
C THR A 158 -25.64 -3.77 -11.75
N THR A 159 -26.55 -3.46 -10.83
CA THR A 159 -27.02 -4.36 -9.77
C THR A 159 -28.02 -5.42 -10.27
N LYS A 160 -28.33 -5.49 -11.56
CA LYS A 160 -29.46 -6.27 -12.06
C LYS A 160 -29.09 -7.31 -13.12
N GLU A 161 -29.29 -8.53 -12.79
CA GLU A 161 -29.68 -9.73 -13.55
C GLU A 161 -28.77 -10.23 -14.71
N HIS A 162 -27.81 -9.48 -15.22
CA HIS A 162 -26.95 -9.94 -16.34
C HIS A 162 -25.51 -9.60 -16.11
N GLN A 163 -24.96 -10.05 -14.99
CA GLN A 163 -23.56 -9.84 -14.69
C GLN A 163 -22.73 -10.86 -15.44
N PHE A 164 -22.07 -10.40 -16.48
CA PHE A 164 -21.07 -11.20 -17.17
C PHE A 164 -19.76 -11.09 -16.41
N PHE A 165 -19.42 -12.13 -15.68
CA PHE A 165 -18.15 -12.23 -14.99
C PHE A 165 -17.02 -12.56 -15.94
N LYS A 166 -15.83 -12.04 -15.65
CA LYS A 166 -14.59 -12.31 -16.38
C LYS A 166 -13.46 -12.53 -15.39
N TYR A 167 -12.39 -13.16 -15.83
CA TYR A 167 -11.15 -13.25 -15.06
C TYR A 167 -10.48 -11.87 -14.94
N VAL A 168 -9.72 -11.63 -13.87
CA VAL A 168 -8.99 -10.38 -13.64
C VAL A 168 -8.15 -10.00 -14.85
N HIS A 169 -7.32 -10.91 -15.36
CA HIS A 169 -6.48 -10.65 -16.53
C HIS A 169 -7.28 -10.24 -17.76
N THR A 170 -8.42 -10.86 -18.01
CA THR A 170 -9.28 -10.51 -19.16
C THR A 170 -9.85 -9.09 -19.04
N ILE A 171 -10.23 -8.69 -17.82
CA ILE A 171 -10.72 -7.33 -17.55
C ILE A 171 -9.56 -6.34 -17.64
N ALA A 172 -8.40 -6.69 -17.07
CA ALA A 172 -7.19 -5.87 -17.07
C ALA A 172 -6.70 -5.56 -18.49
N GLU A 173 -6.65 -6.57 -19.37
CA GLU A 173 -6.33 -6.39 -20.80
C GLU A 173 -7.31 -5.43 -21.49
N LYS A 174 -8.62 -5.58 -21.24
CA LYS A 174 -9.64 -4.69 -21.79
C LYS A 174 -9.51 -3.26 -21.28
N ALA A 175 -9.11 -3.09 -20.01
CA ALA A 175 -8.92 -1.80 -19.36
C ALA A 175 -7.55 -1.16 -19.68
N ASN A 176 -6.70 -1.81 -20.49
CA ASN A 176 -5.32 -1.41 -20.73
C ASN A 176 -4.52 -1.20 -19.44
N ALA A 177 -4.76 -2.06 -18.43
CA ALA A 177 -4.20 -1.93 -17.10
C ALA A 177 -2.69 -2.22 -17.09
N LEU A 178 -1.95 -1.40 -16.38
CA LEU A 178 -0.55 -1.68 -16.04
C LEU A 178 -0.44 -2.79 -15.00
N TRP A 179 -1.28 -2.71 -13.99
CA TRP A 179 -1.40 -3.62 -12.86
C TRP A 179 -2.87 -3.75 -12.50
N ALA A 180 -3.31 -4.91 -12.04
CA ALA A 180 -4.66 -5.08 -11.54
C ALA A 180 -4.75 -6.21 -10.51
N MET A 181 -5.75 -6.10 -9.63
CA MET A 181 -6.14 -7.16 -8.71
C MET A 181 -7.65 -7.29 -8.63
N THR A 182 -8.08 -8.34 -7.98
CA THR A 182 -9.48 -8.61 -7.63
C THR A 182 -10.12 -7.41 -6.93
N GLY A 183 -11.33 -7.04 -7.37
CA GLY A 183 -12.18 -6.06 -6.70
C GLY A 183 -12.96 -6.62 -5.53
N ASP A 184 -14.17 -6.10 -5.32
CA ASP A 184 -15.10 -6.64 -4.34
C ASP A 184 -16.06 -7.67 -4.98
N TYR A 185 -17.04 -8.10 -4.25
CA TYR A 185 -18.00 -9.12 -4.65
C TYR A 185 -19.35 -8.54 -5.11
N CYS A 186 -19.39 -7.24 -5.48
CA CYS A 186 -20.61 -6.48 -5.72
C CYS A 186 -21.55 -7.15 -6.72
N GLY A 187 -20.98 -7.81 -7.72
CA GLY A 187 -21.72 -8.47 -8.76
C GLY A 187 -22.51 -9.71 -8.35
N HIS A 188 -22.27 -10.26 -7.21
CA HIS A 188 -22.94 -11.44 -6.68
C HIS A 188 -24.10 -11.12 -5.73
N HIS A 189 -24.34 -9.84 -5.47
CA HIS A 189 -25.38 -9.37 -4.56
C HIS A 189 -26.47 -8.59 -5.30
N MET A 190 -27.69 -8.60 -4.78
CA MET A 190 -28.78 -7.77 -5.33
C MET A 190 -28.53 -6.29 -5.09
N HIS A 191 -27.82 -5.97 -4.02
CA HIS A 191 -27.45 -4.61 -3.62
C HIS A 191 -26.05 -4.65 -3.05
N SER A 192 -25.31 -3.55 -3.20
CA SER A 192 -24.03 -3.29 -2.58
C SER A 192 -23.76 -1.78 -2.67
N VAL A 193 -22.95 -1.25 -1.78
CA VAL A 193 -22.48 0.13 -1.94
C VAL A 193 -21.43 0.13 -3.05
N ILE A 194 -21.82 0.68 -4.21
CA ILE A 194 -20.99 0.69 -5.41
C ILE A 194 -20.80 2.13 -5.87
N ILE A 195 -19.63 2.69 -5.60
CA ILE A 195 -19.18 3.96 -6.15
C ILE A 195 -17.85 3.66 -6.85
N ARG A 196 -17.76 3.95 -8.14
CA ARG A 196 -16.60 3.64 -8.97
C ARG A 196 -16.18 4.83 -9.79
N ASN A 197 -14.92 5.24 -9.64
CA ASN A 197 -14.33 6.37 -10.35
C ASN A 197 -15.16 7.66 -10.20
N GLY A 198 -15.71 7.90 -9.00
CA GLY A 198 -16.56 9.06 -8.71
C GLY A 198 -18.02 8.95 -9.16
N VAL A 199 -18.44 7.83 -9.77
CA VAL A 199 -19.82 7.60 -10.20
C VAL A 199 -20.53 6.69 -9.21
N VAL A 200 -21.71 7.10 -8.75
CA VAL A 200 -22.58 6.34 -7.83
C VAL A 200 -23.47 5.40 -8.65
N TYR A 201 -23.36 4.09 -8.40
CA TYR A 201 -24.18 3.05 -9.06
C TYR A 201 -25.23 2.48 -8.12
N ASP A 202 -24.88 2.20 -6.86
CA ASP A 202 -25.81 1.77 -5.81
C ASP A 202 -25.31 2.25 -4.45
N THR A 203 -26.24 2.63 -3.57
CA THR A 203 -25.94 3.06 -2.20
C THR A 203 -26.60 2.18 -1.15
N LYS A 204 -27.26 1.11 -1.56
CA LYS A 204 -27.91 0.19 -0.64
C LYS A 204 -26.94 -0.88 -0.20
N PRO A 205 -26.57 -0.95 1.09
CA PRO A 205 -25.60 -1.93 1.54
C PRO A 205 -26.17 -3.35 1.51
N TYR A 206 -25.26 -4.31 1.36
CA TYR A 206 -25.54 -5.75 1.48
C TYR A 206 -25.19 -6.24 2.88
N ASP A 207 -26.10 -6.91 3.53
CA ASP A 207 -25.97 -7.59 4.85
C ASP A 207 -25.05 -6.83 5.85
N ASP A 208 -24.20 -7.58 6.58
CA ASP A 208 -23.27 -7.08 7.60
C ASP A 208 -21.85 -6.88 7.05
N TYR A 209 -21.69 -6.53 5.77
CA TYR A 209 -20.38 -6.30 5.14
C TYR A 209 -19.91 -4.86 5.34
N ASP A 210 -18.68 -4.73 5.81
CA ASP A 210 -18.03 -3.42 5.95
C ASP A 210 -17.82 -2.76 4.57
N ILE A 211 -17.62 -1.45 4.60
CA ILE A 211 -17.44 -0.62 3.40
C ILE A 211 -16.10 0.12 3.55
N LEU A 212 -15.30 0.09 2.49
CA LEU A 212 -14.11 0.94 2.35
C LEU A 212 -14.41 2.06 1.38
N PHE A 213 -14.19 3.30 1.81
CA PHE A 213 -14.22 4.50 0.98
C PHE A 213 -12.80 4.97 0.67
N LEU A 214 -12.59 5.41 -0.56
CA LEU A 214 -11.46 6.22 -0.99
C LEU A 214 -12.01 7.55 -1.49
N TYR A 215 -11.57 8.64 -0.91
CA TYR A 215 -12.00 10.00 -1.25
C TYR A 215 -11.06 10.64 -2.28
N LYS A 216 -11.53 11.71 -2.96
CA LYS A 216 -10.74 12.43 -3.99
C LYS A 216 -9.51 13.12 -3.44
N ASP A 217 -9.48 13.39 -2.13
CA ASP A 217 -8.29 13.88 -1.43
C ASP A 217 -7.25 12.79 -1.12
N GLY A 218 -7.52 11.55 -1.55
CA GLY A 218 -6.64 10.40 -1.33
C GLY A 218 -6.80 9.75 0.05
N THR A 219 -7.64 10.26 0.95
CA THR A 219 -7.90 9.63 2.24
C THR A 219 -8.77 8.39 2.10
N MET A 220 -8.59 7.42 3.01
CA MET A 220 -9.44 6.25 3.12
C MET A 220 -10.15 6.19 4.47
N GLU A 221 -11.32 5.57 4.47
CA GLU A 221 -12.13 5.32 5.66
C GLU A 221 -12.83 3.98 5.56
N THR A 222 -12.90 3.23 6.66
CA THR A 222 -13.72 2.04 6.77
C THR A 222 -14.93 2.31 7.64
N VAL A 223 -16.09 1.86 7.15
CA VAL A 223 -17.37 2.07 7.83
C VAL A 223 -18.08 0.71 7.95
N THR A 224 -18.57 0.39 9.16
CA THR A 224 -19.44 -0.78 9.32
C THR A 224 -20.82 -0.49 8.75
N VAL A 225 -21.54 -1.52 8.31
CA VAL A 225 -22.89 -1.33 7.79
C VAL A 225 -23.85 -0.68 8.81
N LYS A 226 -23.56 -0.83 10.11
CA LYS A 226 -24.36 -0.24 11.21
C LYS A 226 -24.15 1.26 11.34
N GLU A 227 -22.98 1.75 10.98
CA GLU A 227 -22.61 3.16 11.01
C GLU A 227 -22.90 3.85 9.67
N TYR A 228 -23.07 3.04 8.61
CA TYR A 228 -23.31 3.55 7.27
C TYR A 228 -24.64 4.31 7.16
N ASN A 229 -24.59 5.48 6.55
CA ASN A 229 -25.77 6.30 6.26
C ASN A 229 -25.69 6.84 4.82
N ALA A 230 -26.55 6.30 3.95
CA ALA A 230 -26.61 6.69 2.54
C ALA A 230 -26.95 8.18 2.33
N ASP A 231 -27.72 8.78 3.26
CA ASP A 231 -28.11 10.20 3.17
C ASP A 231 -26.98 11.15 3.62
N ALA A 232 -25.92 10.62 4.20
CA ALA A 232 -24.76 11.38 4.69
C ALA A 232 -23.48 11.11 3.89
N LEU A 233 -23.60 10.52 2.69
CA LEU A 233 -22.46 10.30 1.82
C LEU A 233 -21.81 11.62 1.39
N ARG A 234 -20.50 11.67 1.41
CA ARG A 234 -19.70 12.79 0.90
C ARG A 234 -19.78 12.82 -0.64
N ASP A 235 -19.74 14.02 -1.21
CA ASP A 235 -19.76 14.21 -2.68
C ASP A 235 -18.42 13.92 -3.36
N ASP A 236 -17.34 13.78 -2.56
CA ASP A 236 -15.98 13.58 -3.02
C ASP A 236 -15.49 12.13 -2.93
N ILE A 237 -16.40 11.15 -2.86
CA ILE A 237 -16.03 9.74 -2.90
C ILE A 237 -15.54 9.39 -4.31
N TRP A 238 -14.30 8.84 -4.40
CA TRP A 238 -13.72 8.31 -5.62
C TRP A 238 -14.10 6.85 -5.84
N GLN A 239 -13.94 6.02 -4.78
CA GLN A 239 -14.29 4.60 -4.81
C GLN A 239 -15.01 4.22 -3.51
N ALA A 240 -15.92 3.25 -3.59
CA ALA A 240 -16.48 2.54 -2.45
C ALA A 240 -16.54 1.06 -2.74
N TRP A 241 -15.91 0.25 -1.92
CA TRP A 241 -15.94 -1.22 -2.01
C TRP A 241 -16.62 -1.78 -0.78
N GLN A 242 -17.54 -2.72 -0.99
CA GLN A 242 -18.23 -3.39 0.10
C GLN A 242 -17.91 -4.88 0.13
N PHE A 243 -17.14 -5.32 1.13
CA PHE A 243 -16.81 -6.72 1.38
C PHE A 243 -16.35 -6.91 2.83
N GLY A 244 -15.10 -6.66 3.13
CA GLY A 244 -14.54 -6.73 4.47
C GLY A 244 -14.20 -8.16 4.95
N PRO A 245 -13.99 -8.29 6.23
CA PRO A 245 -14.04 -7.21 7.23
C PRO A 245 -12.84 -6.28 7.18
N SER A 246 -12.94 -5.15 7.90
CA SER A 246 -11.75 -4.36 8.28
C SER A 246 -10.80 -5.24 9.06
N LEU A 247 -9.50 -5.11 8.81
CA LEU A 247 -8.45 -5.91 9.45
C LEU A 247 -7.76 -5.18 10.61
N LEU A 248 -7.79 -3.86 10.59
CA LEU A 248 -7.25 -3.01 11.63
C LEU A 248 -8.38 -2.22 12.29
N ASP A 249 -8.20 -1.93 13.57
CA ASP A 249 -9.09 -1.06 14.33
C ASP A 249 -8.81 0.43 14.04
N SER A 250 -9.56 1.33 14.69
CA SER A 250 -9.41 2.78 14.50
C SER A 250 -8.06 3.35 14.94
N GLU A 251 -7.27 2.59 15.70
CA GLU A 251 -5.93 2.96 16.14
C GLU A 251 -4.84 2.33 15.25
N GLY A 252 -5.22 1.55 14.24
CA GLY A 252 -4.32 0.84 13.33
C GLY A 252 -3.79 -0.48 13.90
N HIS A 253 -4.37 -1.01 14.98
CA HIS A 253 -3.97 -2.29 15.56
C HIS A 253 -4.72 -3.46 14.92
N ALA A 254 -4.03 -4.60 14.83
CA ALA A 254 -4.57 -5.81 14.21
C ALA A 254 -5.77 -6.37 14.96
N ILE A 255 -6.88 -6.50 14.28
CA ILE A 255 -8.03 -7.26 14.74
C ILE A 255 -7.68 -8.75 14.62
N THR A 256 -7.69 -9.49 15.73
CA THR A 256 -7.32 -10.92 15.76
C THR A 256 -8.50 -11.86 16.00
N ASP A 257 -9.63 -11.34 16.47
CA ASP A 257 -10.87 -12.10 16.65
C ASP A 257 -11.94 -11.65 15.64
N PHE A 258 -12.21 -12.50 14.69
CA PHE A 258 -13.24 -12.30 13.67
C PHE A 258 -14.51 -13.11 13.95
N GLY A 259 -14.72 -13.51 15.19
CA GLY A 259 -15.94 -14.17 15.67
C GLY A 259 -16.33 -15.38 14.80
N ASN A 260 -17.57 -15.36 14.31
CA ASN A 260 -18.14 -16.43 13.48
C ASN A 260 -17.99 -16.21 11.97
N SER A 261 -17.09 -15.29 11.53
CA SER A 261 -16.86 -15.06 10.11
C SER A 261 -16.52 -16.37 9.38
N LYS A 262 -17.27 -16.68 8.32
CA LYS A 262 -17.09 -17.88 7.50
C LYS A 262 -15.76 -17.89 6.74
N ILE A 263 -15.20 -16.71 6.51
CA ILE A 263 -13.95 -16.55 5.75
C ILE A 263 -12.72 -16.36 6.63
N LYS A 264 -12.81 -16.46 7.96
CA LYS A 264 -11.70 -16.18 8.89
C LYS A 264 -10.49 -17.11 8.76
N ASN A 265 -10.68 -18.32 8.26
CA ASN A 265 -9.64 -19.35 8.15
C ASN A 265 -8.69 -19.09 6.96
N PHE A 266 -7.69 -19.97 6.80
CA PHE A 266 -6.68 -19.90 5.75
C PHE A 266 -7.29 -19.95 4.36
N ASN A 267 -7.01 -18.89 3.59
CA ASN A 267 -7.50 -18.73 2.22
C ASN A 267 -6.50 -17.91 1.39
N PRO A 268 -6.56 -17.98 0.05
CA PRO A 268 -6.06 -16.90 -0.79
C PRO A 268 -6.75 -15.59 -0.43
N ARG A 269 -6.05 -14.44 -0.52
CA ARG A 269 -6.54 -13.13 -0.08
C ARG A 269 -6.22 -12.03 -1.08
N SER A 270 -7.10 -11.04 -1.09
CA SER A 270 -6.87 -9.75 -1.73
C SER A 270 -7.18 -8.67 -0.69
N ILE A 271 -6.23 -7.76 -0.45
CA ILE A 271 -6.33 -6.79 0.65
C ILE A 271 -5.83 -5.44 0.16
N ILE A 272 -6.52 -4.38 0.56
CA ILE A 272 -6.06 -2.99 0.42
C ILE A 272 -5.58 -2.51 1.78
N GLY A 273 -4.42 -1.84 1.80
CA GLY A 273 -3.91 -1.10 2.94
C GLY A 273 -3.69 0.36 2.61
N TYR A 274 -3.78 1.20 3.62
CA TYR A 274 -3.62 2.65 3.53
C TYR A 274 -2.64 3.15 4.58
N TYR A 275 -1.72 3.98 4.16
CA TYR A 275 -0.77 4.68 5.03
C TYR A 275 -1.17 6.15 5.22
N GLU A 276 -1.30 6.85 4.11
CA GLU A 276 -1.64 8.28 4.04
C GLU A 276 -2.08 8.62 2.61
N PRO A 277 -2.66 9.81 2.35
CA PRO A 277 -3.05 10.20 1.00
C PRO A 277 -1.89 10.05 0.02
N GLY A 278 -2.11 9.31 -1.07
CA GLY A 278 -1.09 9.04 -2.08
C GLY A 278 -0.18 7.85 -1.78
N HIS A 279 -0.28 7.20 -0.62
CA HIS A 279 0.50 5.99 -0.29
C HIS A 279 -0.40 4.85 0.16
N TYR A 280 -0.41 3.78 -0.62
CA TYR A 280 -1.25 2.60 -0.43
C TYR A 280 -0.45 1.32 -0.59
N VAL A 281 -0.98 0.22 -0.10
CA VAL A 281 -0.41 -1.11 -0.32
C VAL A 281 -1.51 -2.09 -0.70
N PHE A 282 -1.20 -2.97 -1.64
CA PHE A 282 -2.07 -4.08 -2.01
C PHE A 282 -1.37 -5.40 -1.70
N LEU A 283 -2.11 -6.30 -1.10
CA LEU A 283 -1.62 -7.63 -0.76
C LEU A 283 -2.45 -8.69 -1.48
N THR A 284 -1.81 -9.50 -2.32
CA THR A 284 -2.40 -10.71 -2.91
C THR A 284 -1.72 -11.93 -2.31
N VAL A 285 -2.48 -12.87 -1.77
CA VAL A 285 -1.98 -14.08 -1.11
C VAL A 285 -2.43 -15.31 -1.88
N ASP A 286 -1.48 -16.11 -2.34
CA ASP A 286 -1.77 -17.46 -2.85
C ASP A 286 -2.20 -18.38 -1.71
N GLY A 287 -3.07 -19.34 -1.99
CA GLY A 287 -3.51 -20.26 -0.95
C GLY A 287 -4.21 -21.48 -1.51
N ARG A 288 -4.66 -22.39 -0.61
CA ARG A 288 -5.29 -23.69 -0.95
C ARG A 288 -4.41 -24.58 -1.84
N GLN A 289 -3.08 -24.40 -1.80
CA GLN A 289 -2.11 -25.08 -2.66
C GLN A 289 -0.96 -25.64 -1.85
N ARG A 290 -0.26 -26.65 -2.38
CA ARG A 290 0.84 -27.33 -1.67
C ARG A 290 2.01 -26.41 -1.32
N TYR A 291 2.26 -25.37 -2.12
CA TYR A 291 3.35 -24.42 -1.92
C TYR A 291 2.90 -23.15 -1.17
N SER A 292 1.59 -22.92 -1.04
CA SER A 292 1.02 -21.82 -0.27
C SER A 292 -0.31 -22.23 0.37
N GLY A 293 -0.35 -22.20 1.69
CA GLY A 293 -1.56 -22.54 2.45
C GLY A 293 -2.55 -21.38 2.60
N GLY A 294 -2.17 -20.16 2.18
CA GLY A 294 -2.93 -18.95 2.37
C GLY A 294 -2.82 -18.39 3.78
N LEU A 295 -3.52 -17.30 4.06
CA LEU A 295 -3.56 -16.61 5.36
C LEU A 295 -4.97 -16.58 5.94
N SER A 296 -5.06 -16.66 7.28
CA SER A 296 -6.27 -16.30 8.01
C SER A 296 -6.44 -14.78 8.06
N LEU A 297 -7.64 -14.29 8.35
CA LEU A 297 -7.88 -12.86 8.53
C LEU A 297 -7.00 -12.27 9.64
N ALA A 298 -6.84 -13.01 10.75
CA ALA A 298 -5.97 -12.56 11.85
C ALA A 298 -4.48 -12.47 11.45
N GLU A 299 -3.98 -13.40 10.65
CA GLU A 299 -2.61 -13.31 10.13
C GLU A 299 -2.46 -12.18 9.13
N CYS A 300 -3.45 -11.94 8.27
CA CYS A 300 -3.47 -10.77 7.40
C CYS A 300 -3.46 -9.46 8.20
N ALA A 301 -4.30 -9.36 9.24
CA ALA A 301 -4.35 -8.18 10.09
C ALA A 301 -2.98 -7.87 10.74
N VAL A 302 -2.33 -8.89 11.32
CA VAL A 302 -0.99 -8.75 11.91
C VAL A 302 0.06 -8.37 10.85
N LEU A 303 -0.03 -8.92 9.64
CA LEU A 303 0.88 -8.57 8.55
C LEU A 303 0.68 -7.10 8.14
N MET A 304 -0.56 -6.64 7.97
CA MET A 304 -0.85 -5.26 7.58
C MET A 304 -0.46 -4.24 8.67
N GLU A 305 -0.70 -4.55 9.95
CA GLU A 305 -0.19 -3.75 11.08
C GLU A 305 1.34 -3.68 11.04
N SER A 306 2.03 -4.79 10.79
CA SER A 306 3.48 -4.83 10.75
C SER A 306 4.08 -4.08 9.57
N LEU A 307 3.34 -3.92 8.48
CA LEU A 307 3.68 -3.03 7.36
C LEU A 307 3.47 -1.55 7.71
N GLY A 308 2.80 -1.24 8.82
CA GLY A 308 2.55 0.13 9.28
C GLY A 308 1.28 0.76 8.70
N CYS A 309 0.37 -0.03 8.16
CA CYS A 309 -0.90 0.47 7.65
C CYS A 309 -1.75 1.08 8.77
N LYS A 310 -2.43 2.19 8.49
CA LYS A 310 -3.46 2.78 9.36
C LYS A 310 -4.83 2.12 9.13
N ILE A 311 -5.09 1.71 7.90
CA ILE A 311 -6.30 0.97 7.50
C ILE A 311 -5.86 -0.24 6.69
N ALA A 312 -6.54 -1.36 6.89
CA ALA A 312 -6.44 -2.54 6.04
C ALA A 312 -7.81 -3.18 5.87
N PHE A 313 -8.16 -3.50 4.63
CA PHE A 313 -9.49 -3.96 4.27
C PHE A 313 -9.41 -5.20 3.37
N ASN A 314 -10.13 -6.27 3.78
CA ASN A 314 -10.18 -7.50 3.02
C ASN A 314 -11.19 -7.39 1.87
N LEU A 315 -10.81 -7.82 0.68
CA LEU A 315 -11.63 -7.91 -0.51
C LEU A 315 -11.97 -9.35 -0.84
N ASP A 316 -12.60 -9.58 -2.00
CA ASP A 316 -12.89 -10.95 -2.46
C ASP A 316 -11.59 -11.75 -2.64
N GLY A 317 -11.61 -12.97 -2.19
CA GLY A 317 -10.45 -13.85 -2.13
C GLY A 317 -10.80 -15.26 -2.58
N GLY A 318 -10.09 -16.26 -2.04
CA GLY A 318 -10.25 -17.63 -2.48
C GLY A 318 -9.84 -17.80 -3.93
N GLU A 319 -10.68 -18.40 -4.75
CA GLU A 319 -10.42 -18.56 -6.19
C GLU A 319 -10.36 -17.24 -6.94
N SER A 320 -10.93 -16.14 -6.39
CA SER A 320 -10.89 -14.81 -7.00
C SER A 320 -9.55 -14.11 -6.85
N ALA A 321 -8.70 -14.50 -5.88
CA ALA A 321 -7.43 -13.83 -5.60
C ALA A 321 -6.46 -13.96 -6.80
N GLU A 322 -6.48 -12.97 -7.67
CA GLU A 322 -5.64 -12.89 -8.86
C GLU A 322 -4.95 -11.52 -8.93
N LEU A 323 -3.68 -11.53 -9.28
CA LEU A 323 -2.83 -10.38 -9.52
C LEU A 323 -2.39 -10.38 -10.99
N TYR A 324 -2.67 -9.31 -11.69
CA TYR A 324 -2.20 -9.04 -13.04
C TYR A 324 -1.04 -8.04 -13.02
N TRP A 325 0.08 -8.41 -13.61
CA TRP A 325 1.26 -7.56 -13.76
C TRP A 325 2.09 -8.04 -14.95
N ASN A 326 2.82 -7.15 -15.60
CA ASN A 326 3.67 -7.47 -16.76
C ASN A 326 2.96 -8.18 -17.92
N GLY A 327 1.69 -7.81 -18.14
CA GLY A 327 0.92 -8.32 -19.26
C GLY A 327 0.35 -9.73 -19.06
N GLY A 328 0.25 -10.19 -17.81
CA GLY A 328 -0.33 -11.49 -17.50
C GLY A 328 -0.64 -11.73 -16.04
N VAL A 329 -1.16 -12.91 -15.73
CA VAL A 329 -1.37 -13.37 -14.35
C VAL A 329 -0.02 -13.54 -13.67
N TYR A 330 0.21 -12.83 -12.57
CA TYR A 330 1.51 -12.77 -11.91
C TYR A 330 1.62 -13.67 -10.67
N ASN A 331 0.52 -13.89 -9.98
CA ASN A 331 0.42 -14.89 -8.91
C ASN A 331 0.00 -16.27 -9.48
N THR A 332 -0.36 -17.21 -8.60
CA THR A 332 -0.91 -18.50 -9.03
C THR A 332 -2.28 -18.70 -8.37
N PRO A 333 -3.36 -18.23 -9.00
CA PRO A 333 -4.71 -18.40 -8.46
C PRO A 333 -5.04 -19.87 -8.23
N CYS A 334 -5.70 -20.18 -7.10
CA CYS A 334 -6.09 -21.57 -6.85
C CYS A 334 -7.16 -22.02 -7.85
N ASP A 335 -7.09 -23.28 -8.25
CA ASP A 335 -7.99 -23.92 -9.24
C ASP A 335 -8.07 -23.16 -10.59
N GLY A 336 -7.03 -22.35 -10.91
CA GLY A 336 -6.96 -21.55 -12.14
C GLY A 336 -7.72 -20.23 -12.07
N GLY A 337 -8.18 -19.83 -10.90
CA GLY A 337 -8.92 -18.60 -10.69
C GLY A 337 -10.42 -18.71 -10.96
N ARG A 338 -11.13 -17.64 -10.66
CA ARG A 338 -12.58 -17.50 -10.88
C ARG A 338 -12.90 -16.20 -11.58
N THR A 339 -13.96 -16.21 -12.37
CA THR A 339 -14.51 -14.99 -12.97
C THR A 339 -15.20 -14.13 -11.89
N LEU A 340 -15.09 -12.80 -12.02
CA LEU A 340 -15.58 -11.82 -11.04
C LEU A 340 -16.18 -10.59 -11.74
N SER A 341 -16.77 -9.69 -10.95
CA SER A 341 -17.53 -8.54 -11.44
C SER A 341 -16.67 -7.36 -11.83
N ASP A 342 -15.58 -7.12 -11.12
CA ASP A 342 -14.74 -5.94 -11.29
C ASP A 342 -13.32 -6.16 -10.80
N ILE A 343 -12.44 -5.28 -11.22
CA ILE A 343 -11.03 -5.21 -10.80
C ILE A 343 -10.70 -3.83 -10.26
N ILE A 344 -9.73 -3.78 -9.36
CA ILE A 344 -8.98 -2.57 -9.05
C ILE A 344 -7.75 -2.58 -9.96
N TYR A 345 -7.46 -1.44 -10.61
CA TYR A 345 -6.35 -1.39 -11.54
C TYR A 345 -5.61 -0.05 -11.54
N LEU A 346 -4.38 -0.10 -11.99
CA LEU A 346 -3.53 1.07 -12.23
C LEU A 346 -3.40 1.31 -13.72
N ILE A 347 -3.51 2.57 -14.10
CA ILE A 347 -3.32 3.06 -15.47
C ILE A 347 -2.52 4.37 -15.42
N ASP A 348 -1.69 4.60 -16.42
CA ASP A 348 -0.89 5.81 -16.55
C ASP A 348 -1.11 6.42 -17.94
N GLU A 349 -2.34 6.83 -18.17
CA GLU A 349 -2.74 7.56 -19.37
C GLU A 349 -3.41 8.87 -18.97
N ASP A 350 -3.31 9.89 -19.81
CA ASP A 350 -4.11 11.11 -19.67
C ASP A 350 -5.55 10.77 -20.07
N THR A 351 -6.28 10.15 -19.15
CA THR A 351 -7.69 9.85 -19.36
C THR A 351 -8.49 11.11 -19.14
N GLU A 352 -9.04 11.67 -20.21
CA GLU A 352 -10.21 12.55 -20.07
C GLU A 352 -11.26 11.75 -19.30
N THR A 353 -11.67 12.27 -18.14
CA THR A 353 -12.74 11.66 -17.32
C THR A 353 -13.98 11.55 -18.19
N PRO A 354 -14.64 10.39 -18.31
CA PRO A 354 -15.83 10.23 -19.13
C PRO A 354 -17.00 11.08 -18.63
#